data_00cff27d8b08215e05ece9e86ff51567
#
_entry.id   00cff27d8b08215e05ece9e86ff51567
#
_cell.length_a   1.000
_cell.length_b   1.000
_cell.length_c   1.000
_cell.angle_alpha   90.00
_cell.angle_beta   90.00
_cell.angle_gamma   90.00
#
_symmetry.space_group_name_H-M   'P 1'
#
loop_
_entity.id
_entity.type
_entity.pdbx_description
1 polymer ?
#
loop_
_entity_poly.entity_id
_entity_poly.type
_entity_poly.pdbx_seq_one_letter_code
_entity_poly.pdbx_strand_id
1 'polypeptide(L)'
;MNGSNLLWLSVILLSIGIFIYFEFPWNDAGVVYIDEKYTVSIPSQLEAQNSISTDTIDNFFEKISTVDMTLQMKIDSPKININPTKEAYKSFLKNQILKFKSAEVRGLKRICKEVFATLESKAKINLVRDIQIVKLTENIYGKNVFFTRNKTIFLTEQFFSLNFEARKKIFAHELSHVFSRNYYDYKPVLYPTIGFKNLKAQYYVFSSDELNNSFGDLLWNPDGSNADWYFNFKNINLHINPDSAEFFPVLFYEKSKTLNASYLQNYTFGFIEFEKWNEKIKVSTVNGKRVDDYNNYFKENYGITYTIHPDEIIAELFTEWLLDDKMVMEADGLESKTFEAFTEIFNTRYQ
;
A
#
# COMPACT_ATOMS: atom_id res chain seq x y z
N MET A 1 -50.46 0.61 39.60
CA MET A 1 -50.00 0.23 38.25
C MET A 1 -50.03 -1.31 38.21
N ASN A 2 -50.74 -1.90 37.25
CA ASN A 2 -50.83 -3.36 37.14
C ASN A 2 -49.50 -3.95 36.68
N GLY A 3 -49.10 -5.07 37.24
CA GLY A 3 -47.82 -5.72 36.96
C GLY A 3 -47.51 -5.95 35.46
N SER A 4 -48.56 -6.10 34.62
CA SER A 4 -48.42 -6.18 33.15
C SER A 4 -47.84 -4.90 32.51
N ASN A 5 -48.17 -3.74 33.02
CA ASN A 5 -47.65 -2.46 32.49
C ASN A 5 -46.18 -2.25 32.84
N LEU A 6 -45.73 -2.79 33.97
CA LEU A 6 -44.31 -2.75 34.34
C LEU A 6 -43.45 -3.67 33.45
N LEU A 7 -44.00 -4.84 33.09
CA LEU A 7 -43.32 -5.79 32.21
C LEU A 7 -43.15 -5.24 30.79
N TRP A 8 -44.20 -4.61 30.24
CA TRP A 8 -44.13 -3.99 28.92
C TRP A 8 -43.18 -2.78 28.90
N LEU A 9 -43.13 -1.99 29.98
CA LEU A 9 -42.17 -0.88 30.07
C LEU A 9 -40.71 -1.39 30.09
N SER A 10 -40.47 -2.51 30.81
CA SER A 10 -39.13 -3.14 30.86
C SER A 10 -38.70 -3.73 29.50
N VAL A 11 -39.62 -4.34 28.76
CA VAL A 11 -39.34 -4.87 27.43
C VAL A 11 -39.08 -3.74 26.43
N ILE A 12 -39.84 -2.64 26.49
CA ILE A 12 -39.61 -1.47 25.63
C ILE A 12 -38.28 -0.79 25.97
N LEU A 13 -37.93 -0.63 27.22
CA LEU A 13 -36.68 -0.04 27.66
C LEU A 13 -35.48 -0.97 27.28
N LEU A 14 -35.63 -2.29 27.35
CA LEU A 14 -34.63 -3.24 26.92
C LEU A 14 -34.47 -3.19 25.40
N SER A 15 -35.55 -3.13 24.62
CA SER A 15 -35.52 -3.00 23.18
C SER A 15 -34.92 -1.67 22.72
N ILE A 16 -35.24 -0.58 23.37
CA ILE A 16 -34.65 0.74 23.12
C ILE A 16 -33.16 0.72 23.52
N GLY A 17 -32.79 0.10 24.63
CA GLY A 17 -31.40 -0.06 25.05
C GLY A 17 -30.61 -0.93 24.10
N ILE A 18 -31.19 -2.01 23.59
CA ILE A 18 -30.60 -2.87 22.56
C ILE A 18 -30.50 -2.11 21.24
N PHE A 19 -31.54 -1.36 20.83
CA PHE A 19 -31.53 -0.57 19.60
C PHE A 19 -30.49 0.56 19.69
N ILE A 20 -30.41 1.28 20.81
CA ILE A 20 -29.37 2.29 21.06
C ILE A 20 -27.98 1.64 21.08
N TYR A 21 -27.81 0.44 21.66
CA TYR A 21 -26.54 -0.28 21.66
C TYR A 21 -26.13 -0.75 20.27
N PHE A 22 -27.06 -1.07 19.37
CA PHE A 22 -26.78 -1.52 18.01
C PHE A 22 -26.72 -0.38 16.97
N GLU A 23 -27.36 0.76 17.21
CA GLU A 23 -27.39 1.91 16.28
C GLU A 23 -26.54 3.10 16.69
N PHE A 24 -25.93 3.09 17.88
CA PHE A 24 -24.92 4.10 18.16
C PHE A 24 -23.73 3.84 17.23
N PRO A 25 -23.55 4.65 16.18
CA PRO A 25 -22.35 4.53 15.38
C PRO A 25 -21.18 4.83 16.32
N TRP A 26 -20.20 3.95 16.33
CA TRP A 26 -18.91 4.23 16.95
C TRP A 26 -18.29 5.40 16.17
N ASN A 27 -18.64 6.61 16.58
CA ASN A 27 -18.29 7.84 15.88
C ASN A 27 -16.95 8.39 16.33
N ASP A 28 -16.34 7.78 17.33
CA ASP A 28 -15.15 8.29 17.98
C ASP A 28 -13.99 7.32 17.82
N ALA A 29 -12.79 7.85 17.90
CA ALA A 29 -11.54 7.08 17.95
C ALA A 29 -11.69 5.89 18.88
N GLY A 30 -11.31 4.71 18.41
CA GLY A 30 -11.49 3.49 19.20
C GLY A 30 -10.46 2.43 18.89
N VAL A 31 -10.14 1.62 19.90
CA VAL A 31 -9.23 0.50 19.75
C VAL A 31 -9.95 -0.64 19.04
N VAL A 32 -9.42 -1.07 17.89
CA VAL A 32 -9.89 -2.23 17.12
C VAL A 32 -9.31 -3.51 17.72
N TYR A 33 -8.00 -3.48 18.01
CA TYR A 33 -7.26 -4.60 18.54
C TYR A 33 -6.16 -4.09 19.46
N ILE A 34 -5.98 -4.72 20.60
CA ILE A 34 -4.89 -4.46 21.54
C ILE A 34 -4.45 -5.77 22.18
N ASP A 35 -3.17 -5.99 22.21
CA ASP A 35 -2.47 -6.95 23.07
C ASP A 35 -1.20 -6.33 23.64
N GLU A 36 -0.32 -7.14 24.20
CA GLU A 36 0.93 -6.64 24.81
C GLU A 36 1.88 -6.00 23.79
N LYS A 37 1.78 -6.38 22.50
CA LYS A 37 2.73 -6.01 21.44
C LYS A 37 2.12 -5.04 20.41
N TYR A 38 0.84 -5.19 20.10
CA TYR A 38 0.18 -4.49 18.99
C TYR A 38 -0.99 -3.65 19.46
N THR A 39 -1.10 -2.47 18.88
CA THR A 39 -2.31 -1.67 18.98
C THR A 39 -2.77 -1.30 17.56
N VAL A 40 -4.01 -1.63 17.24
CA VAL A 40 -4.66 -1.19 16.02
C VAL A 40 -5.88 -0.36 16.40
N SER A 41 -5.97 0.85 15.89
CA SER A 41 -7.00 1.79 16.25
C SER A 41 -7.67 2.43 15.03
N ILE A 42 -8.89 2.90 15.23
CA ILE A 42 -9.54 3.84 14.32
C ILE A 42 -9.27 5.22 14.90
N PRO A 43 -8.55 6.09 14.19
CA PRO A 43 -8.25 7.43 14.67
C PRO A 43 -9.50 8.31 14.66
N SER A 44 -9.48 9.39 15.44
CA SER A 44 -10.48 10.45 15.34
C SER A 44 -10.50 11.05 13.93
N GLN A 45 -11.59 11.74 13.58
CA GLN A 45 -11.70 12.35 12.25
C GLN A 45 -10.53 13.32 11.95
N LEU A 46 -10.11 14.10 12.94
CA LEU A 46 -8.99 15.02 12.79
C LEU A 46 -7.67 14.30 12.57
N GLU A 47 -7.40 13.24 13.33
CA GLU A 47 -6.21 12.41 13.16
C GLU A 47 -6.21 11.71 11.79
N ALA A 48 -7.36 11.17 11.36
CA ALA A 48 -7.51 10.57 10.03
C ALA A 48 -7.25 11.58 8.90
N GLN A 49 -7.77 12.81 9.04
CA GLN A 49 -7.51 13.91 8.11
C GLN A 49 -6.04 14.30 8.06
N ASN A 50 -5.36 14.29 9.18
CA ASN A 50 -3.92 14.52 9.24
C ASN A 50 -3.16 13.37 8.58
N SER A 51 -3.47 12.12 8.92
CA SER A 51 -2.79 10.95 8.38
C SER A 51 -2.89 10.86 6.85
N ILE A 52 -4.05 11.16 6.25
CA ILE A 52 -4.21 11.08 4.79
C ILE A 52 -3.52 12.24 4.05
N SER A 53 -3.32 13.37 4.72
CA SER A 53 -2.76 14.59 4.11
C SER A 53 -1.29 14.85 4.44
N THR A 54 -0.65 13.96 5.18
CA THR A 54 0.77 14.04 5.54
C THR A 54 1.48 12.72 5.26
N ASP A 55 2.72 12.84 4.83
CA ASP A 55 3.64 11.71 4.71
C ASP A 55 5.02 12.20 5.09
N THR A 56 5.53 11.69 6.21
CA THR A 56 6.82 12.11 6.77
C THR A 56 7.94 11.13 6.47
N ILE A 57 7.63 9.99 5.88
CA ILE A 57 8.59 8.92 5.59
C ILE A 57 8.99 8.95 4.12
N ASP A 58 8.03 8.84 3.20
CA ASP A 58 8.29 8.74 1.77
C ASP A 58 8.22 10.10 1.04
N ASN A 59 7.80 11.16 1.73
CA ASN A 59 7.62 12.50 1.17
C ASN A 59 6.69 12.53 -0.06
N PHE A 60 5.62 11.72 -0.03
CA PHE A 60 4.69 11.57 -1.15
C PHE A 60 4.17 12.91 -1.67
N PHE A 61 3.79 13.84 -0.77
CA PHE A 61 3.25 15.15 -1.16
C PHE A 61 4.27 16.10 -1.79
N GLU A 62 5.55 15.83 -1.62
CA GLU A 62 6.59 16.58 -2.33
C GLU A 62 6.78 16.06 -3.76
N LYS A 63 6.58 14.76 -3.95
CA LYS A 63 6.82 14.06 -5.22
C LYS A 63 5.61 14.03 -6.14
N ILE A 64 4.38 14.03 -5.58
CA ILE A 64 3.15 13.90 -6.39
C ILE A 64 3.07 14.97 -7.48
N SER A 65 2.79 14.52 -8.70
CA SER A 65 2.69 15.39 -9.87
C SER A 65 1.33 16.07 -9.97
N THR A 66 1.26 17.14 -10.75
CA THR A 66 -0.01 17.80 -11.09
C THR A 66 -0.97 16.83 -11.82
N VAL A 67 -0.42 15.95 -12.66
CA VAL A 67 -1.21 14.95 -13.37
C VAL A 67 -1.83 13.95 -12.42
N ASP A 68 -1.06 13.43 -11.49
CA ASP A 68 -1.55 12.55 -10.43
C ASP A 68 -2.71 13.18 -9.65
N MET A 69 -2.53 14.41 -9.19
CA MET A 69 -3.57 15.15 -8.46
C MET A 69 -4.82 15.36 -9.32
N THR A 70 -4.65 15.72 -10.59
CA THR A 70 -5.75 15.93 -11.55
C THR A 70 -6.58 14.66 -11.75
N LEU A 71 -5.90 13.52 -11.96
CA LEU A 71 -6.55 12.22 -12.15
C LEU A 71 -7.33 11.79 -10.91
N GLN A 72 -6.72 11.89 -9.73
CA GLN A 72 -7.36 11.51 -8.48
C GLN A 72 -8.54 12.41 -8.11
N MET A 73 -8.42 13.70 -8.36
CA MET A 73 -9.51 14.68 -8.14
C MET A 73 -10.57 14.63 -9.24
N LYS A 74 -10.37 13.83 -10.29
CA LYS A 74 -11.28 13.75 -11.48
C LYS A 74 -11.56 15.10 -12.13
N ILE A 75 -10.54 15.95 -12.17
CA ILE A 75 -10.63 17.25 -12.83
C ILE A 75 -10.51 17.01 -14.33
N ASP A 76 -11.53 17.42 -15.11
CA ASP A 76 -11.52 17.35 -16.57
C ASP A 76 -10.57 18.45 -17.14
N SER A 77 -9.28 18.13 -17.12
CA SER A 77 -8.17 19.04 -17.45
C SER A 77 -8.24 19.67 -18.85
N PRO A 78 -8.74 19.02 -19.91
CA PRO A 78 -8.82 19.67 -21.23
C PRO A 78 -9.77 20.86 -21.31
N LYS A 79 -10.76 20.91 -20.40
CA LYS A 79 -11.80 21.96 -20.41
C LYS A 79 -11.55 23.07 -19.40
N ILE A 80 -10.72 22.80 -18.38
CA ILE A 80 -10.51 23.72 -17.27
C ILE A 80 -9.00 23.83 -17.08
N ASN A 81 -8.45 25.00 -17.43
CA ASN A 81 -7.01 25.31 -17.28
C ASN A 81 -6.65 25.48 -15.79
N ILE A 82 -7.11 24.56 -14.93
CA ILE A 82 -6.88 24.56 -13.49
C ILE A 82 -5.88 23.44 -13.17
N ASN A 83 -4.68 23.83 -12.79
CA ASN A 83 -3.74 22.93 -12.15
C ASN A 83 -4.06 22.88 -10.65
N PRO A 84 -4.43 21.72 -10.08
CA PRO A 84 -4.69 21.63 -8.65
C PRO A 84 -3.43 21.94 -7.86
N THR A 85 -3.57 22.74 -6.80
CA THR A 85 -2.50 22.92 -5.82
C THR A 85 -2.41 21.74 -4.88
N LYS A 86 -1.25 21.53 -4.25
CA LYS A 86 -1.07 20.48 -3.22
C LYS A 86 -2.05 20.67 -2.05
N GLU A 87 -2.36 21.91 -1.68
CA GLU A 87 -3.33 22.23 -0.63
C GLU A 87 -4.77 21.86 -1.02
N ALA A 88 -5.17 22.15 -2.26
CA ALA A 88 -6.48 21.74 -2.78
C ALA A 88 -6.59 20.21 -2.81
N TYR A 89 -5.53 19.52 -3.24
CA TYR A 89 -5.47 18.07 -3.23
C TYR A 89 -5.54 17.49 -1.80
N LYS A 90 -4.78 18.01 -0.85
CA LYS A 90 -4.87 17.61 0.56
C LYS A 90 -6.27 17.82 1.13
N SER A 91 -6.92 18.93 0.79
CA SER A 91 -8.31 19.20 1.18
C SER A 91 -9.28 18.19 0.55
N PHE A 92 -9.10 17.86 -0.72
CA PHE A 92 -9.87 16.81 -1.38
C PHE A 92 -9.74 15.47 -0.66
N LEU A 93 -8.52 15.03 -0.33
CA LEU A 93 -8.26 13.78 0.38
C LEU A 93 -8.97 13.74 1.75
N LYS A 94 -8.91 14.80 2.52
CA LYS A 94 -9.58 14.90 3.84
C LYS A 94 -11.08 14.68 3.74
N ASN A 95 -11.70 15.07 2.64
CA ASN A 95 -13.14 14.91 2.39
C ASN A 95 -13.52 13.48 1.93
N GLN A 96 -12.55 12.61 1.68
CA GLN A 96 -12.82 11.23 1.27
C GLN A 96 -12.93 10.25 2.45
N ILE A 97 -12.73 10.72 3.67
CA ILE A 97 -12.77 9.89 4.89
C ILE A 97 -14.21 9.53 5.25
N LEU A 98 -14.43 8.25 5.51
CA LEU A 98 -15.71 7.69 5.89
C LEU A 98 -15.69 7.14 7.32
N LYS A 99 -16.87 7.08 7.92
CA LYS A 99 -17.08 6.41 9.21
C LYS A 99 -17.21 4.90 9.03
N PHE A 100 -16.72 4.16 10.00
CA PHE A 100 -16.93 2.71 10.06
C PHE A 100 -18.31 2.37 10.58
N LYS A 101 -18.90 1.31 10.06
CA LYS A 101 -20.06 0.65 10.65
C LYS A 101 -19.61 -0.32 11.73
N SER A 102 -20.42 -0.56 12.76
CA SER A 102 -20.08 -1.48 13.86
C SER A 102 -19.74 -2.90 13.38
N ALA A 103 -20.39 -3.38 12.30
CA ALA A 103 -20.09 -4.68 11.69
C ALA A 103 -18.70 -4.69 11.04
N GLU A 104 -18.28 -3.59 10.42
CA GLU A 104 -16.96 -3.44 9.80
C GLU A 104 -15.86 -3.45 10.87
N VAL A 105 -16.05 -2.76 11.99
CA VAL A 105 -15.12 -2.78 13.13
C VAL A 105 -14.98 -4.19 13.71
N ARG A 106 -16.09 -4.93 13.89
CA ARG A 106 -16.04 -6.32 14.35
C ARG A 106 -15.26 -7.21 13.37
N GLY A 107 -15.46 -7.01 12.07
CA GLY A 107 -14.72 -7.72 11.02
C GLY A 107 -13.23 -7.43 11.09
N LEU A 108 -12.83 -6.17 11.22
CA LEU A 108 -11.42 -5.77 11.38
C LEU A 108 -10.79 -6.39 12.64
N LYS A 109 -11.50 -6.34 13.76
CA LYS A 109 -11.03 -6.96 15.02
C LYS A 109 -10.70 -8.44 14.86
N ARG A 110 -11.55 -9.18 14.12
CA ARG A 110 -11.30 -10.59 13.83
C ARG A 110 -10.08 -10.78 12.93
N ILE A 111 -9.95 -9.96 11.87
CA ILE A 111 -8.79 -10.00 10.95
C ILE A 111 -7.50 -9.73 11.71
N CYS A 112 -7.43 -8.65 12.48
CA CYS A 112 -6.26 -8.31 13.30
C CYS A 112 -5.86 -9.47 14.22
N LYS A 113 -6.85 -10.05 14.94
CA LYS A 113 -6.59 -11.19 15.83
C LYS A 113 -5.97 -12.38 15.10
N GLU A 114 -6.49 -12.75 13.92
CA GLU A 114 -5.97 -13.90 13.17
C GLU A 114 -4.59 -13.60 12.57
N VAL A 115 -4.41 -12.43 11.95
CA VAL A 115 -3.15 -12.06 11.32
C VAL A 115 -2.02 -11.93 12.34
N PHE A 116 -2.25 -11.26 13.46
CA PHE A 116 -1.22 -11.12 14.50
C PHE A 116 -0.92 -12.44 15.21
N ALA A 117 -1.92 -13.28 15.47
CA ALA A 117 -1.67 -14.61 16.03
C ALA A 117 -0.81 -15.47 15.08
N THR A 118 -1.06 -15.41 13.77
CA THR A 118 -0.22 -16.09 12.77
C THR A 118 1.19 -15.52 12.76
N LEU A 119 1.33 -14.20 12.77
CA LEU A 119 2.63 -13.53 12.79
C LEU A 119 3.44 -13.92 14.03
N GLU A 120 2.83 -13.94 15.21
CA GLU A 120 3.48 -14.36 16.46
C GLU A 120 3.91 -15.83 16.46
N SER A 121 3.18 -16.69 15.75
CA SER A 121 3.57 -18.10 15.60
C SER A 121 4.82 -18.28 14.73
N LYS A 122 5.07 -17.35 13.79
CA LYS A 122 6.19 -17.41 12.84
C LYS A 122 7.41 -16.61 13.28
N ALA A 123 7.21 -15.58 14.09
CA ALA A 123 8.28 -14.65 14.43
C ALA A 123 8.13 -14.04 15.83
N LYS A 124 9.25 -13.83 16.50
CA LYS A 124 9.30 -13.17 17.82
C LYS A 124 9.53 -11.67 17.61
N ILE A 125 8.49 -10.93 17.34
CA ILE A 125 8.64 -9.53 16.95
C ILE A 125 8.17 -8.58 18.05
N ASN A 126 8.96 -7.53 18.33
CA ASN A 126 8.46 -6.30 18.94
C ASN A 126 8.05 -5.33 17.82
N LEU A 127 6.78 -5.36 17.44
CA LEU A 127 6.29 -4.69 16.25
C LEU A 127 5.94 -3.22 16.45
N VAL A 128 5.72 -2.57 15.30
CA VAL A 128 5.18 -1.21 15.21
C VAL A 128 3.90 -1.12 16.02
N ARG A 129 3.95 -0.36 17.10
CA ARG A 129 2.77 -0.01 17.89
C ARG A 129 2.00 1.10 17.18
N ASP A 130 0.72 1.21 17.49
CA ASP A 130 -0.15 2.31 17.07
C ASP A 130 -0.43 2.35 15.57
N ILE A 131 -0.73 1.19 14.98
CA ILE A 131 -1.25 1.10 13.62
C ILE A 131 -2.65 1.71 13.58
N GLN A 132 -2.88 2.58 12.62
CA GLN A 132 -4.19 3.18 12.39
C GLN A 132 -4.86 2.58 11.16
N ILE A 133 -6.19 2.50 11.18
CA ILE A 133 -6.99 2.12 10.02
C ILE A 133 -7.99 3.25 9.73
N VAL A 134 -7.99 3.74 8.50
CA VAL A 134 -8.89 4.78 8.02
C VAL A 134 -9.72 4.23 6.86
N LYS A 135 -11.02 4.48 6.89
CA LYS A 135 -11.93 4.12 5.80
C LYS A 135 -12.08 5.28 4.83
N LEU A 136 -12.00 4.98 3.54
CA LEU A 136 -12.10 5.95 2.46
C LEU A 136 -13.22 5.62 1.48
N THR A 137 -13.67 6.66 0.76
CA THR A 137 -14.44 6.48 -0.47
C THR A 137 -13.58 5.87 -1.57
N GLU A 138 -14.21 5.32 -2.61
CA GLU A 138 -13.55 4.79 -3.81
C GLU A 138 -13.11 5.88 -4.79
N ASN A 139 -13.26 7.15 -4.41
CA ASN A 139 -13.09 8.26 -5.35
C ASN A 139 -11.64 8.64 -5.62
N ILE A 140 -10.69 8.25 -4.79
CA ILE A 140 -9.27 8.63 -4.95
C ILE A 140 -8.63 7.79 -6.07
N TYR A 141 -8.40 6.51 -5.79
CA TYR A 141 -7.70 5.61 -6.71
C TYR A 141 -8.63 4.57 -7.36
N GLY A 142 -9.85 4.41 -6.87
CA GLY A 142 -10.82 3.40 -7.32
C GLY A 142 -11.10 2.32 -6.26
N LYS A 143 -11.94 1.35 -6.66
CA LYS A 143 -12.54 0.38 -5.74
C LYS A 143 -11.53 -0.52 -5.02
N ASN A 144 -10.56 -1.03 -5.75
CA ASN A 144 -9.67 -2.09 -5.29
C ASN A 144 -8.28 -1.56 -4.92
N VAL A 145 -8.16 -0.27 -4.65
CA VAL A 145 -6.90 0.31 -4.20
C VAL A 145 -6.96 0.57 -2.72
N PHE A 146 -6.11 -0.13 -2.02
CA PHE A 146 -5.80 0.05 -0.61
C PHE A 146 -4.37 0.58 -0.56
N PHE A 147 -4.00 1.29 0.48
CA PHE A 147 -2.64 1.82 0.58
C PHE A 147 -2.28 2.20 2.01
N THR A 148 -0.99 2.35 2.25
CA THR A 148 -0.43 2.71 3.55
C THR A 148 0.34 4.03 3.47
N ARG A 149 0.20 4.91 4.47
CA ARG A 149 1.09 6.06 4.72
C ARG A 149 1.51 6.08 6.17
N ASN A 150 2.79 6.25 6.42
CA ASN A 150 3.36 6.15 7.76
C ASN A 150 2.94 4.83 8.45
N LYS A 151 2.10 4.90 9.49
CA LYS A 151 1.52 3.77 10.21
C LYS A 151 0.02 3.59 9.96
N THR A 152 -0.52 4.26 8.95
CA THR A 152 -1.96 4.28 8.68
C THR A 152 -2.28 3.49 7.42
N ILE A 153 -3.12 2.47 7.57
CA ILE A 153 -3.68 1.67 6.49
C ILE A 153 -4.99 2.30 6.04
N PHE A 154 -5.11 2.59 4.76
CA PHE A 154 -6.30 3.18 4.14
C PHE A 154 -7.07 2.13 3.35
N LEU A 155 -8.31 1.87 3.78
CA LEU A 155 -9.18 0.86 3.20
C LEU A 155 -10.41 1.51 2.55
N THR A 156 -10.70 1.18 1.30
CA THR A 156 -11.92 1.65 0.63
C THR A 156 -13.15 0.84 1.07
N GLU A 157 -14.36 1.33 0.73
CA GLU A 157 -15.61 0.62 1.02
C GLU A 157 -15.63 -0.79 0.46
N GLN A 158 -15.01 -1.02 -0.69
CA GLN A 158 -14.92 -2.32 -1.35
C GLN A 158 -14.29 -3.39 -0.46
N PHE A 159 -13.28 -3.04 0.36
CA PHE A 159 -12.68 -3.97 1.32
C PHE A 159 -13.73 -4.70 2.16
N PHE A 160 -14.73 -3.99 2.64
CA PHE A 160 -15.75 -4.54 3.54
C PHE A 160 -16.79 -5.41 2.83
N SER A 161 -16.85 -5.37 1.50
CA SER A 161 -17.69 -6.25 0.69
C SER A 161 -17.02 -7.57 0.31
N LEU A 162 -15.69 -7.65 0.46
CA LEU A 162 -14.92 -8.85 0.16
C LEU A 162 -15.17 -9.97 1.21
N ASN A 163 -14.91 -11.20 0.83
CA ASN A 163 -14.92 -12.32 1.77
C ASN A 163 -13.79 -12.20 2.81
N PHE A 164 -13.88 -13.00 3.86
CA PHE A 164 -12.96 -12.88 5.01
C PHE A 164 -11.50 -13.14 4.62
N GLU A 165 -11.23 -14.17 3.82
CA GLU A 165 -9.87 -14.53 3.42
C GLU A 165 -9.23 -13.47 2.52
N ALA A 166 -9.98 -12.90 1.58
CA ALA A 166 -9.48 -11.79 0.76
C ALA A 166 -9.14 -10.57 1.62
N ARG A 167 -10.00 -10.22 2.59
CA ARG A 167 -9.72 -9.12 3.53
C ARG A 167 -8.48 -9.38 4.39
N LYS A 168 -8.29 -10.63 4.82
CA LYS A 168 -7.12 -11.03 5.62
C LYS A 168 -5.83 -10.89 4.80
N LYS A 169 -5.83 -11.32 3.53
CA LYS A 169 -4.69 -11.15 2.61
C LYS A 169 -4.37 -9.68 2.39
N ILE A 170 -5.36 -8.85 2.08
CA ILE A 170 -5.18 -7.41 1.90
C ILE A 170 -4.61 -6.76 3.17
N PHE A 171 -5.14 -7.09 4.35
CA PHE A 171 -4.63 -6.54 5.60
C PHE A 171 -3.17 -6.95 5.86
N ALA A 172 -2.79 -8.19 5.55
CA ALA A 172 -1.42 -8.66 5.65
C ALA A 172 -0.49 -7.91 4.67
N HIS A 173 -0.95 -7.70 3.43
CA HIS A 173 -0.25 -6.92 2.42
C HIS A 173 0.03 -5.47 2.91
N GLU A 174 -1.00 -4.77 3.38
CA GLU A 174 -0.85 -3.42 3.92
C GLU A 174 0.03 -3.37 5.18
N LEU A 175 0.01 -4.43 5.98
CA LEU A 175 0.88 -4.55 7.14
C LEU A 175 2.36 -4.62 6.73
N SER A 176 2.69 -5.28 5.62
CA SER A 176 4.04 -5.25 5.04
C SER A 176 4.49 -3.83 4.71
N HIS A 177 3.60 -3.01 4.14
CA HIS A 177 3.90 -1.60 3.89
C HIS A 177 4.10 -0.79 5.17
N VAL A 178 3.36 -1.09 6.24
CA VAL A 178 3.64 -0.49 7.56
C VAL A 178 5.06 -0.84 8.01
N PHE A 179 5.50 -2.10 7.84
CA PHE A 179 6.85 -2.51 8.21
C PHE A 179 7.91 -1.86 7.35
N SER A 180 7.74 -1.85 6.04
CA SER A 180 8.70 -1.28 5.09
C SER A 180 8.99 0.20 5.34
N ARG A 181 8.03 0.91 5.94
CA ARG A 181 8.14 2.33 6.27
C ARG A 181 8.70 2.60 7.65
N ASN A 182 8.49 1.69 8.58
CA ASN A 182 8.83 1.94 9.99
C ASN A 182 10.09 1.20 10.46
N TYR A 183 10.57 0.23 9.68
CA TYR A 183 11.80 -0.50 9.94
C TYR A 183 12.87 -0.16 8.91
N TYR A 184 13.91 0.55 9.33
CA TYR A 184 14.97 1.04 8.43
C TYR A 184 15.73 -0.08 7.69
N ASP A 185 15.77 -1.30 8.27
CA ASP A 185 16.45 -2.46 7.69
C ASP A 185 15.56 -3.28 6.76
N TYR A 186 14.24 -3.03 6.72
CA TYR A 186 13.31 -3.86 5.98
C TYR A 186 13.65 -3.89 4.49
N LYS A 187 13.70 -2.72 3.87
CA LYS A 187 14.04 -2.60 2.44
C LYS A 187 15.48 -3.04 2.13
N PRO A 188 16.52 -2.62 2.90
CA PRO A 188 17.90 -3.07 2.66
C PRO A 188 18.13 -4.57 2.76
N VAL A 189 17.34 -5.30 3.53
CA VAL A 189 17.46 -6.75 3.67
C VAL A 189 16.64 -7.49 2.61
N LEU A 190 15.41 -7.07 2.38
CA LEU A 190 14.46 -7.82 1.57
C LEU A 190 14.56 -7.52 0.06
N TYR A 191 14.77 -6.27 -0.34
CA TYR A 191 14.81 -5.94 -1.76
C TYR A 191 15.94 -6.63 -2.54
N PRO A 192 17.16 -6.83 -1.96
CA PRO A 192 18.18 -7.62 -2.63
C PRO A 192 17.77 -9.08 -2.90
N THR A 193 16.91 -9.68 -2.08
CA THR A 193 16.45 -11.06 -2.29
C THR A 193 15.60 -11.20 -3.56
N ILE A 194 14.93 -10.14 -3.97
CA ILE A 194 14.13 -10.05 -5.19
C ILE A 194 14.88 -9.35 -6.35
N GLY A 195 16.19 -9.17 -6.23
CA GLY A 195 17.06 -8.66 -7.31
C GLY A 195 17.15 -7.14 -7.40
N PHE A 196 16.56 -6.37 -6.45
CA PHE A 196 16.72 -4.93 -6.43
C PHE A 196 17.98 -4.50 -5.70
N LYS A 197 18.56 -3.39 -6.13
CA LYS A 197 19.75 -2.78 -5.54
C LYS A 197 19.47 -1.34 -5.15
N ASN A 198 20.02 -0.92 -4.02
CA ASN A 198 19.90 0.46 -3.58
C ASN A 198 20.74 1.38 -4.46
N LEU A 199 20.14 2.43 -4.93
CA LEU A 199 20.81 3.55 -5.58
C LEU A 199 21.47 4.37 -4.47
N LYS A 200 22.67 4.00 -4.04
CA LYS A 200 23.41 4.75 -3.00
C LYS A 200 23.22 6.23 -3.24
N ALA A 201 23.00 7.01 -2.16
CA ALA A 201 22.67 8.44 -2.16
C ALA A 201 23.59 9.39 -2.98
N GLN A 202 24.57 8.86 -3.68
CA GLN A 202 25.42 9.54 -4.65
C GLN A 202 24.76 9.78 -6.01
N TYR A 203 23.65 9.08 -6.29
CA TYR A 203 22.96 9.16 -7.56
C TYR A 203 21.63 9.90 -7.35
N TYR A 204 21.44 10.94 -8.10
CA TYR A 204 20.28 11.83 -8.14
C TYR A 204 18.98 11.16 -7.72
N VAL A 205 18.38 11.67 -6.65
CA VAL A 205 16.95 11.56 -6.45
C VAL A 205 16.32 12.46 -7.51
N PHE A 206 15.71 11.87 -8.54
CA PHE A 206 15.00 12.66 -9.55
C PHE A 206 13.89 13.46 -8.85
N SER A 207 13.88 14.76 -9.03
CA SER A 207 12.70 15.53 -8.69
C SER A 207 11.55 15.08 -9.59
N SER A 208 10.32 15.13 -9.09
CA SER A 208 9.14 14.86 -9.92
C SER A 208 9.11 15.73 -11.18
N ASP A 209 9.66 16.94 -11.10
CA ASP A 209 9.71 17.89 -12.21
C ASP A 209 10.74 17.49 -13.27
N GLU A 210 11.91 16.98 -12.89
CA GLU A 210 12.90 16.47 -13.85
C GLU A 210 12.39 15.22 -14.57
N LEU A 211 11.75 14.30 -13.84
CA LEU A 211 11.13 13.13 -14.43
C LEU A 211 9.94 13.48 -15.32
N ASN A 212 9.05 14.36 -14.88
CA ASN A 212 7.91 14.81 -15.66
C ASN A 212 8.33 15.59 -16.94
N ASN A 213 9.36 16.42 -16.86
CA ASN A 213 9.89 17.13 -18.02
C ASN A 213 10.58 16.19 -19.02
N SER A 214 11.19 15.10 -18.54
CA SER A 214 11.92 14.15 -19.38
C SER A 214 11.05 13.06 -19.95
N PHE A 215 9.97 12.61 -19.25
CA PHE A 215 9.20 11.39 -19.56
C PHE A 215 7.71 11.59 -19.65
N GLY A 216 7.22 12.80 -19.55
CA GLY A 216 5.78 13.08 -19.46
C GLY A 216 5.23 12.73 -18.07
N ASP A 217 4.01 12.32 -18.02
CA ASP A 217 3.20 12.32 -16.83
C ASP A 217 3.42 11.05 -15.99
N LEU A 218 4.42 11.05 -15.12
CA LEU A 218 4.65 9.98 -14.13
C LEU A 218 3.55 9.99 -13.08
N LEU A 219 3.10 8.79 -12.72
CA LEU A 219 2.20 8.54 -11.61
C LEU A 219 2.96 7.85 -10.48
N TRP A 220 2.72 8.28 -9.27
CA TRP A 220 3.36 7.70 -8.10
C TRP A 220 2.49 6.60 -7.50
N ASN A 221 3.11 5.45 -7.22
CA ASN A 221 2.45 4.41 -6.43
C ASN A 221 2.10 4.97 -5.05
N PRO A 222 0.85 4.89 -4.59
CA PRO A 222 0.46 5.38 -3.26
C PRO A 222 1.23 4.71 -2.12
N ASP A 223 1.72 3.48 -2.34
CA ASP A 223 2.47 2.69 -1.38
C ASP A 223 3.99 2.75 -1.54
N GLY A 224 4.49 3.35 -2.59
CA GLY A 224 5.92 3.43 -2.85
C GLY A 224 6.25 4.60 -3.73
N SER A 225 6.56 5.74 -3.13
CA SER A 225 6.97 6.93 -3.87
C SER A 225 8.49 7.05 -4.01
N ASN A 226 9.27 6.01 -3.63
CA ASN A 226 10.73 6.06 -3.65
C ASN A 226 11.31 5.35 -4.87
N ALA A 227 12.00 6.11 -5.71
CA ALA A 227 12.81 5.61 -6.82
C ALA A 227 14.26 5.29 -6.39
N ASP A 228 14.45 4.86 -5.14
CA ASP A 228 15.79 4.65 -4.57
C ASP A 228 16.33 3.24 -4.86
N TRP A 229 15.51 2.38 -5.48
CA TRP A 229 15.85 0.99 -5.75
C TRP A 229 15.63 0.66 -7.21
N TYR A 230 16.64 0.11 -7.86
CA TYR A 230 16.62 -0.26 -9.25
C TYR A 230 16.77 -1.77 -9.43
N PHE A 231 16.20 -2.29 -10.50
CA PHE A 231 16.32 -3.66 -10.92
C PHE A 231 17.37 -3.79 -12.01
N ASN A 232 18.24 -4.80 -11.92
CA ASN A 232 19.25 -5.05 -12.91
C ASN A 232 18.94 -6.35 -13.65
N PHE A 233 18.56 -6.25 -14.90
CA PHE A 233 18.27 -7.40 -15.76
C PHE A 233 19.45 -8.36 -16.01
N LYS A 234 20.67 -8.00 -15.62
CA LYS A 234 21.81 -8.96 -15.66
C LYS A 234 21.60 -10.16 -14.75
N ASN A 235 20.79 -10.01 -13.71
CA ASN A 235 20.50 -11.10 -12.77
C ASN A 235 19.48 -12.10 -13.35
N ILE A 236 18.82 -11.74 -14.41
CA ILE A 236 17.94 -12.61 -15.18
C ILE A 236 18.80 -13.06 -16.36
N ASN A 237 19.03 -14.36 -16.53
CA ASN A 237 19.75 -14.95 -17.68
C ASN A 237 19.04 -14.71 -19.04
N LEU A 238 18.46 -13.55 -19.19
CA LEU A 238 17.89 -13.09 -20.45
C LEU A 238 19.04 -12.74 -21.37
N HIS A 239 19.02 -13.27 -22.58
CA HIS A 239 19.94 -12.96 -23.70
C HIS A 239 19.83 -11.48 -24.13
N ILE A 240 19.81 -10.56 -23.16
CA ILE A 240 19.78 -9.13 -23.39
C ILE A 240 21.21 -8.63 -23.30
N ASN A 241 21.56 -7.78 -24.25
CA ASN A 241 22.86 -7.15 -24.44
C ASN A 241 23.59 -6.90 -23.10
N PRO A 242 24.85 -7.35 -22.91
CA PRO A 242 25.60 -7.23 -21.65
C PRO A 242 25.82 -5.78 -21.17
N ASP A 243 25.60 -4.79 -22.00
CA ASP A 243 25.65 -3.35 -21.63
C ASP A 243 24.37 -2.88 -20.88
N SER A 244 23.72 -3.82 -20.22
CA SER A 244 22.42 -3.71 -19.60
C SER A 244 22.29 -2.52 -18.66
N ALA A 245 21.41 -1.67 -19.03
CA ALA A 245 20.86 -0.59 -18.30
C ALA A 245 20.22 -1.04 -16.96
N GLU A 246 20.29 -0.20 -16.00
CA GLU A 246 19.63 -0.32 -14.72
C GLU A 246 18.24 0.32 -14.84
N PHE A 247 17.21 -0.27 -14.21
CA PHE A 247 15.82 0.10 -14.46
C PHE A 247 15.05 0.37 -13.17
N PHE A 248 14.20 1.42 -13.21
CA PHE A 248 13.14 1.60 -12.23
C PHE A 248 11.79 1.21 -12.81
N PRO A 249 11.00 0.41 -12.10
CA PRO A 249 9.59 0.27 -12.43
C PRO A 249 8.83 1.56 -12.12
N VAL A 250 7.99 2.01 -13.04
CA VAL A 250 7.23 3.24 -12.93
C VAL A 250 5.85 3.11 -13.56
N LEU A 251 4.93 3.98 -13.14
CA LEU A 251 3.62 4.14 -13.73
C LEU A 251 3.58 5.42 -14.54
N PHE A 252 3.03 5.35 -15.76
CA PHE A 252 2.84 6.48 -16.64
C PHE A 252 1.36 6.74 -16.91
N TYR A 253 1.00 8.01 -17.01
CA TYR A 253 -0.31 8.38 -17.53
C TYR A 253 -0.35 8.23 -19.05
N GLU A 254 -1.34 7.51 -19.55
CA GLU A 254 -1.54 7.34 -20.98
C GLU A 254 -2.58 8.36 -21.50
N LYS A 255 -2.09 9.43 -22.12
CA LYS A 255 -2.91 10.54 -22.64
C LYS A 255 -4.00 10.13 -23.65
N SER A 256 -3.88 8.96 -24.27
CA SER A 256 -4.86 8.43 -25.20
C SER A 256 -6.13 7.92 -24.52
N LYS A 257 -6.09 7.68 -23.22
CA LYS A 257 -7.25 7.19 -22.46
C LYS A 257 -8.13 8.33 -21.97
N THR A 258 -9.44 8.13 -22.07
CA THR A 258 -10.41 9.13 -21.60
C THR A 258 -10.43 9.18 -20.07
N LEU A 259 -10.42 10.38 -19.49
CA LEU A 259 -10.42 10.65 -18.04
C LEU A 259 -11.63 10.08 -17.26
N ASN A 260 -12.60 9.47 -17.94
CA ASN A 260 -13.78 8.85 -17.31
C ASN A 260 -13.51 7.48 -16.69
N ALA A 261 -12.31 6.95 -16.87
CA ALA A 261 -11.90 5.67 -16.29
C ALA A 261 -11.44 5.85 -14.82
N SER A 262 -11.41 4.78 -14.06
CA SER A 262 -10.78 4.79 -12.74
C SER A 262 -9.28 5.13 -12.87
N TYR A 263 -8.65 5.60 -11.79
CA TYR A 263 -7.21 5.89 -11.77
C TYR A 263 -6.39 4.73 -12.36
N LEU A 264 -6.72 3.49 -11.98
CA LEU A 264 -6.03 2.28 -12.46
C LEU A 264 -6.18 2.02 -13.96
N GLN A 265 -7.17 2.59 -14.63
CA GLN A 265 -7.37 2.41 -16.08
C GLN A 265 -6.58 3.44 -16.90
N ASN A 266 -5.99 4.44 -16.25
CA ASN A 266 -5.29 5.54 -16.90
C ASN A 266 -3.78 5.41 -16.87
N TYR A 267 -3.23 4.35 -16.27
CA TYR A 267 -1.80 4.17 -16.24
C TYR A 267 -1.32 3.05 -17.18
N THR A 268 -0.08 3.18 -17.56
CA THR A 268 0.71 2.14 -18.23
C THR A 268 1.93 1.87 -17.37
N PHE A 269 2.21 0.58 -17.13
CA PHE A 269 3.41 0.16 -16.45
C PHE A 269 4.59 0.18 -17.43
N GLY A 270 5.73 0.65 -16.98
CA GLY A 270 6.95 0.70 -17.77
C GLY A 270 8.18 0.89 -16.90
N PHE A 271 9.29 1.20 -17.54
CA PHE A 271 10.56 1.39 -16.86
C PHE A 271 11.21 2.71 -17.25
N ILE A 272 11.92 3.27 -16.30
CA ILE A 272 12.93 4.27 -16.56
C ILE A 272 14.28 3.56 -16.58
N GLU A 273 14.92 3.56 -17.73
CA GLU A 273 16.30 3.10 -17.92
C GLU A 273 17.26 4.22 -17.57
N PHE A 274 18.31 3.91 -16.82
CA PHE A 274 19.38 4.85 -16.59
C PHE A 274 20.75 4.22 -16.92
N GLU A 275 21.55 4.99 -17.62
CA GLU A 275 22.93 4.66 -17.91
C GLU A 275 23.84 5.51 -17.02
N LYS A 276 24.80 4.85 -16.36
CA LYS A 276 25.89 5.57 -15.69
C LYS A 276 26.90 6.03 -16.72
N TRP A 277 26.85 7.29 -17.05
CA TRP A 277 27.87 7.90 -17.90
C TRP A 277 28.42 9.16 -17.23
N ASN A 278 29.72 9.14 -16.87
CA ASN A 278 30.43 10.27 -16.24
C ASN A 278 29.65 10.91 -15.06
N GLU A 279 29.14 10.09 -14.14
CA GLU A 279 28.34 10.51 -12.97
C GLU A 279 27.01 11.18 -13.32
N LYS A 280 26.62 11.19 -14.59
CA LYS A 280 25.30 11.67 -15.04
C LYS A 280 24.42 10.47 -15.37
N ILE A 281 23.17 10.58 -15.03
CA ILE A 281 22.15 9.61 -15.38
C ILE A 281 21.47 10.05 -16.66
N LYS A 282 21.61 9.22 -17.70
CA LYS A 282 20.80 9.38 -18.91
C LYS A 282 19.54 8.53 -18.73
N VAL A 283 18.42 9.12 -18.90
CA VAL A 283 17.12 8.47 -18.67
C VAL A 283 16.40 8.27 -19.99
N SER A 284 15.93 7.05 -20.23
CA SER A 284 15.09 6.74 -21.38
C SER A 284 13.92 5.86 -20.96
N THR A 285 12.77 5.99 -21.60
CA THR A 285 11.62 5.11 -21.37
C THR A 285 11.81 3.80 -22.09
N VAL A 286 11.50 2.70 -21.42
CA VAL A 286 11.52 1.36 -21.98
C VAL A 286 10.14 0.73 -21.80
N ASN A 287 9.60 0.19 -22.87
CA ASN A 287 8.29 -0.45 -22.90
C ASN A 287 8.34 -1.81 -23.63
N GLY A 288 7.20 -2.47 -23.74
CA GLY A 288 7.03 -3.68 -24.54
C GLY A 288 7.75 -4.90 -23.95
N LYS A 289 8.56 -5.58 -24.75
CA LYS A 289 9.15 -6.89 -24.42
C LYS A 289 9.84 -6.93 -23.04
N ARG A 290 10.51 -5.88 -22.61
CA ARG A 290 11.18 -5.83 -21.29
C ARG A 290 10.20 -5.82 -20.11
N VAL A 291 9.01 -5.26 -20.30
CA VAL A 291 7.93 -5.34 -19.29
C VAL A 291 7.46 -6.79 -19.16
N ASP A 292 7.28 -7.47 -20.28
CA ASP A 292 6.86 -8.89 -20.28
C ASP A 292 7.94 -9.78 -19.64
N ASP A 293 9.21 -9.59 -20.00
CA ASP A 293 10.33 -10.34 -19.45
C ASP A 293 10.45 -10.15 -17.93
N TYR A 294 10.27 -8.92 -17.42
CA TYR A 294 10.26 -8.62 -16.00
C TYR A 294 9.07 -9.27 -15.27
N ASN A 295 7.88 -9.13 -15.81
CA ASN A 295 6.69 -9.75 -15.23
C ASN A 295 6.78 -11.27 -15.22
N ASN A 296 7.29 -11.88 -16.30
CA ASN A 296 7.50 -13.31 -16.38
C ASN A 296 8.54 -13.79 -15.37
N TYR A 297 9.63 -13.04 -15.18
CA TYR A 297 10.62 -13.37 -14.15
C TYR A 297 10.00 -13.49 -12.75
N PHE A 298 9.19 -12.51 -12.32
CA PHE A 298 8.54 -12.55 -11.01
C PHE A 298 7.47 -13.65 -10.95
N LYS A 299 6.73 -13.86 -12.02
CA LYS A 299 5.75 -14.93 -12.10
C LYS A 299 6.39 -16.32 -12.01
N GLU A 300 7.49 -16.55 -12.71
CA GLU A 300 8.17 -17.86 -12.78
C GLU A 300 8.98 -18.17 -11.52
N ASN A 301 9.59 -17.17 -10.89
CA ASN A 301 10.50 -17.38 -9.76
C ASN A 301 9.86 -17.12 -8.39
N TYR A 302 8.72 -16.44 -8.33
CA TYR A 302 8.06 -16.04 -7.09
C TYR A 302 6.53 -16.20 -7.11
N GLY A 303 5.93 -16.65 -8.20
CA GLY A 303 4.48 -16.74 -8.34
C GLY A 303 3.75 -15.38 -8.38
N ILE A 304 4.49 -14.26 -8.38
CA ILE A 304 3.95 -12.90 -8.23
C ILE A 304 3.61 -12.29 -9.60
N THR A 305 2.45 -11.66 -9.67
CA THR A 305 1.99 -10.95 -10.88
C THR A 305 1.80 -9.45 -10.69
N TYR A 306 1.78 -8.98 -9.45
CA TYR A 306 1.67 -7.56 -9.12
C TYR A 306 3.07 -6.97 -8.86
N THR A 307 3.70 -6.48 -9.92
CA THR A 307 5.14 -6.19 -9.98
C THR A 307 5.48 -4.72 -10.19
N ILE A 308 4.50 -3.82 -9.99
CA ILE A 308 4.63 -2.39 -10.31
C ILE A 308 5.67 -1.63 -9.48
N HIS A 309 6.03 -2.15 -8.32
CA HIS A 309 7.01 -1.57 -7.41
C HIS A 309 7.62 -2.66 -6.52
N PRO A 310 8.89 -2.56 -6.09
CA PRO A 310 9.49 -3.55 -5.18
C PRO A 310 8.76 -3.68 -3.83
N ASP A 311 8.17 -2.60 -3.31
CA ASP A 311 7.33 -2.67 -2.08
C ASP A 311 6.12 -3.60 -2.28
N GLU A 312 5.49 -3.57 -3.48
CA GLU A 312 4.35 -4.45 -3.81
C GLU A 312 4.78 -5.92 -3.89
N ILE A 313 5.89 -6.19 -4.57
CA ILE A 313 6.42 -7.55 -4.69
C ILE A 313 6.72 -8.13 -3.29
N ILE A 314 7.39 -7.36 -2.46
CA ILE A 314 7.69 -7.78 -1.07
C ILE A 314 6.40 -7.93 -0.25
N ALA A 315 5.40 -7.07 -0.44
CA ALA A 315 4.14 -7.17 0.29
C ALA A 315 3.33 -8.42 -0.12
N GLU A 316 3.34 -8.79 -1.39
CA GLU A 316 2.77 -10.07 -1.85
C GLU A 316 3.52 -11.25 -1.24
N LEU A 317 4.84 -11.29 -1.32
CA LEU A 317 5.66 -12.36 -0.72
C LEU A 317 5.51 -12.43 0.80
N PHE A 318 5.43 -11.30 1.49
CA PHE A 318 5.14 -11.26 2.92
C PHE A 318 3.76 -11.87 3.23
N THR A 319 2.76 -11.57 2.41
CA THR A 319 1.41 -12.12 2.57
C THR A 319 1.41 -13.65 2.42
N GLU A 320 2.11 -14.19 1.42
CA GLU A 320 2.24 -15.63 1.22
C GLU A 320 3.06 -16.26 2.37
N TRP A 321 4.22 -15.68 2.73
CA TRP A 321 5.01 -16.15 3.88
C TRP A 321 4.18 -16.19 5.16
N LEU A 322 3.34 -15.18 5.38
CA LEU A 322 2.54 -15.08 6.62
C LEU A 322 1.37 -16.06 6.63
N LEU A 323 0.64 -16.18 5.53
CA LEU A 323 -0.69 -16.81 5.51
C LEU A 323 -0.73 -18.19 4.83
N ASP A 324 0.31 -18.59 4.08
CA ASP A 324 0.36 -19.85 3.35
C ASP A 324 1.55 -20.72 3.74
N ASP A 325 1.36 -21.57 4.77
CA ASP A 325 2.42 -22.47 5.25
C ASP A 325 2.84 -23.50 4.19
N LYS A 326 1.93 -23.90 3.31
CA LYS A 326 2.23 -24.86 2.25
C LYS A 326 3.18 -24.25 1.23
N MET A 327 2.91 -23.03 0.79
CA MET A 327 3.77 -22.32 -0.12
C MET A 327 5.17 -22.09 0.48
N VAL A 328 5.25 -21.73 1.75
CA VAL A 328 6.56 -21.56 2.45
C VAL A 328 7.34 -22.88 2.52
N MET A 329 6.66 -24.00 2.78
CA MET A 329 7.33 -25.33 2.86
C MET A 329 7.73 -25.89 1.50
N GLU A 330 7.04 -25.53 0.43
CA GLU A 330 7.30 -25.98 -0.94
C GLU A 330 8.20 -25.00 -1.72
N ALA A 331 8.49 -23.82 -1.13
CA ALA A 331 9.33 -22.81 -1.78
C ALA A 331 10.75 -23.30 -2.00
N ASP A 332 11.28 -23.00 -3.18
CA ASP A 332 12.66 -23.28 -3.54
C ASP A 332 13.34 -22.04 -4.16
N GLY A 333 14.63 -22.16 -4.46
CA GLY A 333 15.35 -21.14 -5.20
C GLY A 333 15.35 -19.74 -4.57
N LEU A 334 14.83 -18.76 -5.31
CA LEU A 334 14.85 -17.34 -4.92
C LEU A 334 13.76 -16.98 -3.93
N GLU A 335 12.59 -17.60 -4.03
CA GLU A 335 11.47 -17.39 -3.14
C GLU A 335 11.81 -17.85 -1.72
N SER A 336 12.41 -19.04 -1.55
CA SER A 336 12.89 -19.55 -0.27
C SER A 336 13.82 -18.56 0.44
N LYS A 337 14.76 -17.96 -0.29
CA LYS A 337 15.66 -16.94 0.28
C LYS A 337 14.93 -15.73 0.83
N THR A 338 13.86 -15.32 0.16
CA THR A 338 13.04 -14.19 0.64
C THR A 338 12.29 -14.57 1.91
N PHE A 339 11.74 -15.78 1.99
CA PHE A 339 11.06 -16.29 3.19
C PHE A 339 12.02 -16.47 4.38
N GLU A 340 13.24 -16.96 4.13
CA GLU A 340 14.31 -17.01 5.13
C GLU A 340 14.66 -15.61 5.64
N ALA A 341 14.77 -14.62 4.74
CA ALA A 341 15.06 -13.25 5.11
C ALA A 341 13.94 -12.60 5.94
N PHE A 342 12.66 -12.88 5.68
CA PHE A 342 11.57 -12.48 6.59
C PHE A 342 11.75 -13.08 7.97
N THR A 343 12.02 -14.38 8.04
CA THR A 343 12.21 -15.09 9.30
C THR A 343 13.40 -14.51 10.09
N GLU A 344 14.51 -14.24 9.41
CA GLU A 344 15.70 -13.65 10.01
C GLU A 344 15.41 -12.23 10.53
N ILE A 345 14.91 -11.33 9.69
CA ILE A 345 14.70 -9.92 10.06
C ILE A 345 13.77 -9.81 11.26
N PHE A 346 12.71 -10.62 11.27
CA PHE A 346 11.73 -10.57 12.33
C PHE A 346 12.16 -11.29 13.63
N ASN A 347 13.06 -12.26 13.58
CA ASN A 347 13.54 -12.96 14.77
C ASN A 347 14.82 -12.37 15.38
N THR A 348 15.62 -11.63 14.63
CA THR A 348 16.93 -11.17 15.10
C THR A 348 17.04 -9.68 15.31
N ARG A 349 16.31 -8.88 14.55
CA ARG A 349 16.51 -7.44 14.52
C ARG A 349 15.46 -6.63 15.27
N TYR A 350 14.32 -7.23 15.55
CA TYR A 350 13.18 -6.56 16.17
C TYR A 350 12.66 -7.27 17.43
N GLN A 351 13.57 -7.92 18.16
CA GLN A 351 13.29 -8.53 19.45
C GLN A 351 13.18 -7.50 20.59
#